data_99c5c1049cd7d8144f5071577bf40476
#
_entry.id   99c5c1049cd7d8144f5071577bf40476
#
_cell.length_a   1.000
_cell.length_b   1.000
_cell.length_c   1.000
_cell.angle_alpha   90.00
_cell.angle_beta   90.00
_cell.angle_gamma   90.00
#
_symmetry.space_group_name_H-M   'P 1'
#
loop_
_entity.id
_entity.type
_entity.pdbx_description
1 polymer ?
#
loop_
_entity_poly.entity_id
_entity_poly.type
_entity_poly.pdbx_seq_one_letter_code
_entity_poly.pdbx_strand_id
1 'polypeptide(L)'
;MTKEKTLKKAQNSAAPKPKKPMTAKAADKIRSILYLTPSVVGVSLFFILPFFVVVYYSLIRSPINPEFVFLENYKNVLGNSSFQTAVNNTLKFSAMAVPLAVILSLVLALMLEQKIPMKSQFRTFFLSPIMVPVASVVLIWQVLFDYNGALNEFVATFGLDKIDWLKSEYCLGVITVLYLWKNLGYNMILFMAALANVPQELLEAADVEGAPGWYKFFAIKLRYLSPTVLFVTILSMINSFKVFREIYLLTGKYPYEGLYMLQHFMNNTFASLDYQKLSAAAVLMAIFMVGLIALLFKAEDIFGKDVEG
;
A
#
# COMPACT_ATOMS: atom_id res chain seq x y z
N MET A 1 62.06 -28.65 54.90
CA MET A 1 60.70 -28.00 54.99
C MET A 1 60.31 -27.12 53.81
N THR A 2 60.98 -27.17 52.65
CA THR A 2 60.78 -26.20 51.56
C THR A 2 60.17 -26.80 50.26
N LYS A 3 60.11 -28.13 50.10
CA LYS A 3 59.58 -28.80 48.93
C LYS A 3 58.07 -29.12 49.01
N GLU A 4 57.52 -29.23 50.20
CA GLU A 4 56.12 -29.56 50.40
C GLU A 4 55.15 -28.39 50.22
N LYS A 5 55.64 -27.14 50.44
CA LYS A 5 54.86 -25.93 50.23
C LYS A 5 54.67 -25.57 48.73
N THR A 6 55.58 -26.00 47.86
CA THR A 6 55.54 -25.71 46.40
C THR A 6 54.55 -26.66 45.68
N LEU A 7 54.41 -27.90 46.19
CA LEU A 7 53.48 -28.87 45.61
C LEU A 7 52.00 -28.57 45.97
N LYS A 8 51.73 -28.01 47.15
CA LYS A 8 50.36 -27.57 47.51
C LYS A 8 49.90 -26.30 46.79
N LYS A 9 50.81 -25.48 46.27
CA LYS A 9 50.46 -24.28 45.46
C LYS A 9 50.14 -24.60 44.03
N ALA A 10 50.63 -25.72 43.48
CA ALA A 10 50.34 -26.20 42.12
C ALA A 10 49.00 -26.95 41.97
N GLN A 11 48.48 -27.48 43.10
CA GLN A 11 47.20 -28.20 43.10
C GLN A 11 45.93 -27.29 43.23
N ASN A 12 46.15 -25.98 43.52
CA ASN A 12 45.07 -25.01 43.66
C ASN A 12 44.88 -24.10 42.42
N SER A 13 45.41 -24.49 41.25
CA SER A 13 45.04 -23.93 39.97
C SER A 13 43.62 -24.45 39.66
N ALA A 14 42.63 -23.74 40.10
CA ALA A 14 41.21 -24.04 39.83
C ALA A 14 41.01 -24.19 38.34
N ALA A 15 40.72 -25.40 37.89
CA ALA A 15 40.27 -25.68 36.55
C ALA A 15 39.11 -24.72 36.22
N PRO A 16 39.03 -24.09 35.02
CA PRO A 16 37.95 -23.18 34.66
C PRO A 16 36.64 -23.93 34.86
N LYS A 17 35.76 -23.38 35.70
CA LYS A 17 34.41 -23.96 35.94
C LYS A 17 33.74 -24.16 34.60
N PRO A 18 33.24 -25.36 34.26
CA PRO A 18 32.53 -25.60 33.02
C PRO A 18 31.36 -24.61 32.90
N LYS A 19 31.35 -23.82 31.84
CA LYS A 19 30.21 -22.93 31.55
C LYS A 19 28.96 -23.80 31.52
N LYS A 20 27.96 -23.52 32.36
CA LYS A 20 26.68 -24.24 32.36
C LYS A 20 26.17 -24.32 30.93
N PRO A 21 25.81 -25.52 30.42
CA PRO A 21 25.28 -25.63 29.05
C PRO A 21 24.02 -24.78 28.98
N MET A 22 23.97 -23.92 27.95
CA MET A 22 22.79 -23.11 27.67
C MET A 22 21.58 -24.04 27.50
N THR A 23 20.50 -23.75 28.22
CA THR A 23 19.25 -24.50 28.04
C THR A 23 18.84 -24.43 26.57
N ALA A 24 18.30 -25.51 25.98
CA ALA A 24 17.91 -25.58 24.58
C ALA A 24 17.08 -24.36 24.15
N LYS A 25 16.14 -23.92 25.01
CA LYS A 25 15.36 -22.68 24.81
C LYS A 25 16.20 -21.41 24.70
N ALA A 26 17.30 -21.28 25.44
CA ALA A 26 18.19 -20.13 25.36
C ALA A 26 19.04 -20.14 24.08
N ALA A 27 19.49 -21.32 23.65
CA ALA A 27 20.20 -21.50 22.39
C ALA A 27 19.31 -21.18 21.18
N ASP A 28 18.06 -21.64 21.19
CA ASP A 28 17.09 -21.35 20.12
C ASP A 28 16.72 -19.86 20.09
N LYS A 29 16.56 -19.21 21.24
CA LYS A 29 16.31 -17.75 21.28
C LYS A 29 17.49 -16.96 20.71
N ILE A 30 18.74 -17.35 21.00
CA ILE A 30 19.93 -16.67 20.44
C ILE A 30 20.01 -16.90 18.95
N ARG A 31 19.75 -18.12 18.44
CA ARG A 31 19.69 -18.39 17.00
C ARG A 31 18.63 -17.55 16.32
N SER A 32 17.42 -17.50 16.86
CA SER A 32 16.35 -16.67 16.31
C SER A 32 16.72 -15.18 16.27
N ILE A 33 17.33 -14.65 17.32
CA ILE A 33 17.82 -13.28 17.33
C ILE A 33 18.90 -13.09 16.24
N LEU A 34 19.87 -13.99 16.15
CA LEU A 34 20.96 -13.90 15.18
C LEU A 34 20.44 -13.88 13.72
N TYR A 35 19.46 -14.74 13.40
CA TYR A 35 18.84 -14.78 12.07
C TYR A 35 17.98 -13.55 11.77
N LEU A 36 17.29 -12.98 12.76
CA LEU A 36 16.46 -11.79 12.60
C LEU A 36 17.28 -10.49 12.59
N THR A 37 18.46 -10.48 13.25
CA THR A 37 19.28 -9.26 13.42
C THR A 37 19.56 -8.54 12.11
N PRO A 38 20.03 -9.18 11.02
CA PRO A 38 20.34 -8.46 9.77
C PRO A 38 19.12 -7.73 9.21
N SER A 39 17.95 -8.40 9.24
CA SER A 39 16.68 -7.81 8.76
C SER A 39 16.21 -6.67 9.66
N VAL A 40 16.23 -6.86 10.99
CA VAL A 40 15.82 -5.84 11.96
C VAL A 40 16.74 -4.62 11.89
N VAL A 41 18.07 -4.83 11.80
CA VAL A 41 19.03 -3.72 11.65
C VAL A 41 18.78 -2.95 10.35
N GLY A 42 18.57 -3.66 9.23
CA GLY A 42 18.27 -3.02 7.94
C GLY A 42 16.98 -2.17 8.01
N VAL A 43 15.89 -2.73 8.53
CA VAL A 43 14.63 -2.00 8.70
C VAL A 43 14.79 -0.82 9.66
N SER A 44 15.50 -1.01 10.77
CA SER A 44 15.72 0.07 11.75
C SER A 44 16.52 1.22 11.15
N LEU A 45 17.60 0.92 10.42
CA LEU A 45 18.49 1.93 9.85
C LEU A 45 17.86 2.71 8.69
N PHE A 46 17.11 2.03 7.81
CA PHE A 46 16.61 2.63 6.58
C PHE A 46 15.17 3.14 6.66
N PHE A 47 14.39 2.68 7.62
CA PHE A 47 12.98 3.07 7.75
C PHE A 47 12.67 3.71 9.11
N ILE A 48 13.01 3.04 10.21
CA ILE A 48 12.63 3.52 11.55
C ILE A 48 13.39 4.78 11.91
N LEU A 49 14.73 4.78 11.77
CA LEU A 49 15.56 5.93 12.13
C LEU A 49 15.22 7.17 11.28
N PRO A 50 15.10 7.11 9.93
CA PRO A 50 14.68 8.25 9.13
C PRO A 50 13.28 8.76 9.51
N PHE A 51 12.34 7.88 9.88
CA PHE A 51 11.02 8.29 10.34
C PHE A 51 11.10 9.13 11.62
N PHE A 52 11.90 8.72 12.60
CA PHE A 52 12.13 9.53 13.80
C PHE A 52 12.78 10.89 13.50
N VAL A 53 13.68 10.96 12.52
CA VAL A 53 14.23 12.22 12.05
C VAL A 53 13.15 13.12 11.46
N VAL A 54 12.24 12.57 10.66
CA VAL A 54 11.07 13.32 10.13
C VAL A 54 10.18 13.82 11.27
N VAL A 55 9.89 12.98 12.28
CA VAL A 55 9.12 13.41 13.46
C VAL A 55 9.85 14.53 14.19
N TYR A 56 11.16 14.45 14.38
CA TYR A 56 11.96 15.52 15.00
C TYR A 56 11.86 16.83 14.19
N TYR A 57 12.06 16.78 12.87
CA TYR A 57 11.95 17.97 12.02
C TYR A 57 10.56 18.61 12.03
N SER A 58 9.49 17.82 12.20
CA SER A 58 8.13 18.34 12.30
C SER A 58 7.87 19.16 13.57
N LEU A 59 8.72 19.01 14.59
CA LEU A 59 8.56 19.64 15.92
C LEU A 59 9.48 20.85 16.15
N ILE A 60 10.38 21.15 15.22
CA ILE A 60 11.33 22.27 15.32
C ILE A 60 11.02 23.36 14.28
N ARG A 61 11.44 24.61 14.57
CA ARG A 61 11.24 25.75 13.67
C ARG A 61 12.20 25.75 12.49
N SER A 62 13.47 25.36 12.71
CA SER A 62 14.51 25.39 11.69
C SER A 62 15.61 24.38 12.01
N PRO A 63 16.25 23.75 10.99
CA PRO A 63 17.39 22.87 11.22
C PRO A 63 18.64 23.60 11.69
N ILE A 64 18.77 24.91 11.33
CA ILE A 64 19.96 25.74 11.66
C ILE A 64 19.88 26.22 13.10
N ASN A 65 18.68 26.60 13.57
CA ASN A 65 18.42 26.99 14.94
C ASN A 65 17.24 26.19 15.47
N PRO A 66 17.47 25.02 16.05
CA PRO A 66 16.42 24.06 16.41
C PRO A 66 15.68 24.52 17.68
N GLU A 67 14.78 25.47 17.51
CA GLU A 67 13.80 25.83 18.53
C GLU A 67 12.60 24.91 18.47
N PHE A 68 12.19 24.36 19.61
CA PHE A 68 11.07 23.43 19.69
C PHE A 68 9.75 24.19 19.64
N VAL A 69 8.96 23.98 18.57
CA VAL A 69 7.68 24.69 18.31
C VAL A 69 6.45 23.79 18.45
N PHE A 70 6.63 22.55 18.93
CA PHE A 70 5.56 21.58 19.14
C PHE A 70 4.64 21.41 17.92
N LEU A 71 3.41 21.92 17.98
CA LEU A 71 2.37 21.74 16.98
C LEU A 71 2.23 22.91 15.99
N GLU A 72 3.10 23.92 16.03
CA GLU A 72 3.02 25.09 15.15
C GLU A 72 3.09 24.71 13.67
N ASN A 73 4.04 23.82 13.30
CA ASN A 73 4.18 23.36 11.93
C ASN A 73 2.95 22.59 11.44
N TYR A 74 2.33 21.79 12.31
CA TYR A 74 1.08 21.08 11.99
C TYR A 74 -0.08 22.05 11.77
N LYS A 75 -0.22 23.06 12.61
CA LYS A 75 -1.23 24.11 12.46
C LYS A 75 -1.04 24.86 11.15
N ASN A 76 0.19 25.21 10.80
CA ASN A 76 0.54 25.88 9.54
C ASN A 76 0.23 25.02 8.32
N VAL A 77 0.52 23.71 8.37
CA VAL A 77 0.19 22.78 7.29
C VAL A 77 -1.32 22.61 7.14
N LEU A 78 -2.04 22.40 8.23
CA LEU A 78 -3.50 22.22 8.20
C LEU A 78 -4.24 23.51 7.75
N GLY A 79 -3.70 24.68 8.04
CA GLY A 79 -4.21 25.97 7.56
C GLY A 79 -3.85 26.32 6.12
N ASN A 80 -3.00 25.53 5.45
CA ASN A 80 -2.53 25.81 4.11
C ASN A 80 -3.55 25.34 3.06
N SER A 81 -4.03 26.24 2.21
CA SER A 81 -5.04 25.97 1.19
C SER A 81 -4.59 24.91 0.18
N SER A 82 -3.33 24.96 -0.28
CA SER A 82 -2.77 23.94 -1.21
C SER A 82 -2.72 22.57 -0.57
N PHE A 83 -2.43 22.46 0.74
CA PHE A 83 -2.47 21.21 1.47
C PHE A 83 -3.89 20.65 1.54
N GLN A 84 -4.87 21.52 1.89
CA GLN A 84 -6.28 21.13 1.97
C GLN A 84 -6.82 20.64 0.63
N THR A 85 -6.52 21.35 -0.47
CA THR A 85 -6.87 20.91 -1.84
C THR A 85 -6.23 19.56 -2.16
N ALA A 86 -4.94 19.40 -1.85
CA ALA A 86 -4.20 18.16 -2.12
C ALA A 86 -4.75 16.96 -1.34
N VAL A 87 -5.09 17.15 -0.06
CA VAL A 87 -5.73 16.12 0.77
C VAL A 87 -7.11 15.75 0.22
N ASN A 88 -7.95 16.75 -0.07
CA ASN A 88 -9.30 16.52 -0.58
C ASN A 88 -9.28 15.75 -1.91
N ASN A 89 -8.41 16.11 -2.85
CA ASN A 89 -8.26 15.41 -4.13
C ASN A 89 -7.77 13.98 -3.93
N THR A 90 -6.78 13.76 -3.05
CA THR A 90 -6.28 12.42 -2.74
C THR A 90 -7.36 11.55 -2.13
N LEU A 91 -8.15 12.09 -1.19
CA LEU A 91 -9.26 11.37 -0.57
C LEU A 91 -10.36 11.05 -1.57
N LYS A 92 -10.79 12.01 -2.40
CA LYS A 92 -11.78 11.79 -3.46
C LYS A 92 -11.34 10.70 -4.43
N PHE A 93 -10.09 10.79 -4.90
CA PHE A 93 -9.50 9.78 -5.78
C PHE A 93 -9.49 8.41 -5.13
N SER A 94 -8.95 8.29 -3.91
CA SER A 94 -8.84 7.00 -3.21
C SER A 94 -10.22 6.42 -2.89
N ALA A 95 -11.17 7.25 -2.45
CA ALA A 95 -12.54 6.80 -2.15
C ALA A 95 -13.29 6.29 -3.39
N MET A 96 -12.95 6.76 -4.58
CA MET A 96 -13.52 6.27 -5.84
C MET A 96 -12.72 5.10 -6.41
N ALA A 97 -11.41 5.25 -6.53
CA ALA A 97 -10.56 4.30 -7.25
C ALA A 97 -10.35 2.97 -6.49
N VAL A 98 -10.24 3.02 -5.15
CA VAL A 98 -9.98 1.81 -4.35
C VAL A 98 -11.18 0.86 -4.35
N PRO A 99 -12.42 1.28 -4.01
CA PRO A 99 -13.57 0.39 -4.08
C PRO A 99 -13.82 -0.16 -5.49
N LEU A 100 -13.65 0.68 -6.53
CA LEU A 100 -13.80 0.24 -7.92
C LEU A 100 -12.75 -0.84 -8.26
N ALA A 101 -11.49 -0.66 -7.85
CA ALA A 101 -10.45 -1.66 -8.09
C ALA A 101 -10.74 -2.99 -7.37
N VAL A 102 -11.20 -2.94 -6.12
CA VAL A 102 -11.55 -4.14 -5.34
C VAL A 102 -12.75 -4.86 -5.96
N ILE A 103 -13.84 -4.13 -6.23
CA ILE A 103 -15.09 -4.72 -6.76
C ILE A 103 -14.85 -5.28 -8.17
N LEU A 104 -14.28 -4.51 -9.08
CA LEU A 104 -14.08 -4.95 -10.46
C LEU A 104 -13.10 -6.12 -10.56
N SER A 105 -12.03 -6.13 -9.76
CA SER A 105 -11.09 -7.26 -9.74
C SER A 105 -11.71 -8.53 -9.15
N LEU A 106 -12.58 -8.42 -8.14
CA LEU A 106 -13.35 -9.55 -7.61
C LEU A 106 -14.33 -10.08 -8.66
N VAL A 107 -15.06 -9.19 -9.34
CA VAL A 107 -15.98 -9.59 -10.44
C VAL A 107 -15.21 -10.32 -11.55
N LEU A 108 -14.06 -9.79 -11.97
CA LEU A 108 -13.20 -10.43 -12.96
C LEU A 108 -12.70 -11.81 -12.48
N ALA A 109 -12.33 -11.94 -11.21
CA ALA A 109 -11.90 -13.21 -10.62
C ALA A 109 -13.02 -14.24 -10.62
N LEU A 110 -14.25 -13.84 -10.26
CA LEU A 110 -15.43 -14.71 -10.29
C LEU A 110 -15.80 -15.15 -11.72
N MET A 111 -15.69 -14.25 -12.69
CA MET A 111 -15.89 -14.60 -14.10
C MET A 111 -14.87 -15.62 -14.58
N LEU A 112 -13.60 -15.43 -14.18
CA LEU A 112 -12.49 -16.32 -14.52
C LEU A 112 -12.45 -17.59 -13.66
N GLU A 113 -13.20 -17.69 -12.58
CA GLU A 113 -13.38 -18.95 -11.84
C GLU A 113 -14.12 -19.99 -12.70
N GLN A 114 -15.04 -19.56 -13.52
CA GLN A 114 -15.83 -20.42 -14.40
C GLN A 114 -14.98 -21.07 -15.49
N LYS A 115 -15.49 -22.15 -16.09
CA LYS A 115 -14.85 -22.84 -17.21
C LYS A 115 -15.09 -22.07 -18.52
N ILE A 116 -14.35 -20.96 -18.71
CA ILE A 116 -14.40 -20.17 -19.94
C ILE A 116 -13.26 -20.53 -20.88
N PRO A 117 -13.48 -20.49 -22.21
CA PRO A 117 -12.40 -20.64 -23.18
C PRO A 117 -11.36 -19.54 -23.02
N MET A 118 -10.11 -19.82 -23.36
CA MET A 118 -8.99 -18.84 -23.34
C MET A 118 -8.72 -18.18 -21.95
N LYS A 119 -9.10 -18.82 -20.86
CA LYS A 119 -8.89 -18.33 -19.49
C LYS A 119 -7.45 -17.89 -19.20
N SER A 120 -6.46 -18.62 -19.71
CA SER A 120 -5.03 -18.31 -19.54
C SER A 120 -4.67 -16.99 -20.26
N GLN A 121 -5.18 -16.80 -21.47
CA GLN A 121 -4.93 -15.59 -22.26
C GLN A 121 -5.52 -14.34 -21.59
N PHE A 122 -6.74 -14.45 -21.05
CA PHE A 122 -7.35 -13.35 -20.28
C PHE A 122 -6.51 -12.99 -19.06
N ARG A 123 -6.02 -13.98 -18.30
CA ARG A 123 -5.10 -13.70 -17.17
C ARG A 123 -3.86 -12.94 -17.61
N THR A 124 -3.21 -13.37 -18.68
CA THR A 124 -2.02 -12.72 -19.21
C THR A 124 -2.32 -11.31 -19.68
N PHE A 125 -3.44 -11.11 -20.37
CA PHE A 125 -3.87 -9.79 -20.85
C PHE A 125 -4.08 -8.81 -19.68
N PHE A 126 -4.81 -9.20 -18.64
CA PHE A 126 -5.04 -8.34 -17.47
C PHE A 126 -3.78 -8.10 -16.63
N LEU A 127 -2.81 -9.02 -16.63
CA LEU A 127 -1.53 -8.85 -15.94
C LEU A 127 -0.52 -7.99 -16.72
N SER A 128 -0.66 -7.89 -18.04
CA SER A 128 0.32 -7.19 -18.88
C SER A 128 0.58 -5.74 -18.48
N PRO A 129 -0.41 -4.94 -18.01
CA PRO A 129 -0.19 -3.54 -17.64
C PRO A 129 0.83 -3.32 -16.53
N ILE A 130 0.95 -4.27 -15.58
CA ILE A 130 1.92 -4.13 -14.48
C ILE A 130 3.37 -4.31 -14.94
N MET A 131 3.58 -4.98 -16.08
CA MET A 131 4.89 -5.22 -16.66
C MET A 131 5.39 -4.04 -17.50
N VAL A 132 4.50 -3.11 -17.87
CA VAL A 132 4.85 -1.98 -18.72
C VAL A 132 5.49 -0.87 -17.87
N PRO A 133 6.67 -0.34 -18.26
CA PRO A 133 7.28 0.80 -17.58
C PRO A 133 6.36 2.01 -17.53
N VAL A 134 6.30 2.70 -16.40
CA VAL A 134 5.39 3.85 -16.18
C VAL A 134 5.55 4.92 -17.25
N ALA A 135 6.79 5.23 -17.67
CA ALA A 135 7.04 6.23 -18.71
C ALA A 135 6.35 5.87 -20.04
N SER A 136 6.38 4.60 -20.46
CA SER A 136 5.72 4.14 -21.68
C SER A 136 4.20 4.24 -21.57
N VAL A 137 3.64 3.90 -20.40
CA VAL A 137 2.21 4.04 -20.12
C VAL A 137 1.79 5.51 -20.24
N VAL A 138 2.56 6.41 -19.66
CA VAL A 138 2.30 7.85 -19.69
C VAL A 138 2.29 8.39 -21.12
N LEU A 139 3.25 8.00 -21.96
CA LEU A 139 3.29 8.40 -23.38
C LEU A 139 2.04 7.93 -24.13
N ILE A 140 1.59 6.70 -23.91
CA ILE A 140 0.35 6.20 -24.53
C ILE A 140 -0.85 7.03 -24.06
N TRP A 141 -0.93 7.34 -22.76
CA TRP A 141 -2.01 8.15 -22.20
C TRP A 141 -2.00 9.59 -22.71
N GLN A 142 -0.81 10.20 -22.88
CA GLN A 142 -0.68 11.53 -23.49
C GLN A 142 -1.25 11.55 -24.90
N VAL A 143 -0.92 10.56 -25.73
CA VAL A 143 -1.42 10.48 -27.10
C VAL A 143 -2.94 10.23 -27.15
N LEU A 144 -3.45 9.37 -26.26
CA LEU A 144 -4.89 9.04 -26.23
C LEU A 144 -5.75 10.22 -25.76
N PHE A 145 -5.33 10.90 -24.69
CA PHE A 145 -6.11 11.94 -24.00
C PHE A 145 -5.67 13.37 -24.37
N ASP A 146 -4.79 13.55 -25.38
CA ASP A 146 -4.47 14.85 -25.94
C ASP A 146 -5.72 15.51 -26.55
N TYR A 147 -5.75 16.84 -26.58
CA TYR A 147 -6.87 17.58 -27.18
C TYR A 147 -7.08 17.23 -28.66
N ASN A 148 -6.02 16.94 -29.41
CA ASN A 148 -6.05 16.42 -30.76
C ASN A 148 -5.78 14.92 -30.85
N GLY A 149 -5.94 14.21 -29.75
CA GLY A 149 -5.66 12.78 -29.63
C GLY A 149 -6.81 11.90 -30.11
N ALA A 150 -6.52 10.59 -30.15
CA ALA A 150 -7.42 9.58 -30.72
C ALA A 150 -8.80 9.55 -30.06
N LEU A 151 -8.88 9.84 -28.75
CA LEU A 151 -10.15 9.82 -28.01
C LEU A 151 -11.07 10.98 -28.46
N ASN A 152 -10.52 12.18 -28.65
CA ASN A 152 -11.28 13.33 -29.14
C ASN A 152 -11.65 13.20 -30.64
N GLU A 153 -10.84 12.55 -31.45
CA GLU A 153 -11.23 12.19 -32.79
C GLU A 153 -12.42 11.24 -32.82
N PHE A 154 -12.38 10.22 -31.92
CA PHE A 154 -13.52 9.31 -31.76
C PHE A 154 -14.78 10.03 -31.28
N VAL A 155 -14.67 10.90 -30.28
CA VAL A 155 -15.79 11.70 -29.74
C VAL A 155 -16.38 12.63 -30.86
N ALA A 156 -15.53 13.22 -31.66
CA ALA A 156 -15.94 14.09 -32.78
C ALA A 156 -16.74 13.33 -33.86
N THR A 157 -16.54 12.00 -34.04
CA THR A 157 -17.34 11.21 -35.00
C THR A 157 -18.81 11.13 -34.60
N PHE A 158 -19.14 11.38 -33.32
CA PHE A 158 -20.52 11.46 -32.80
C PHE A 158 -21.07 12.90 -32.79
N GLY A 159 -20.34 13.87 -33.36
CA GLY A 159 -20.75 15.27 -33.39
C GLY A 159 -20.63 16.00 -32.05
N LEU A 160 -19.85 15.45 -31.12
CA LEU A 160 -19.59 16.06 -29.80
C LEU A 160 -18.32 16.94 -29.88
N ASP A 161 -18.28 17.98 -29.01
CA ASP A 161 -17.14 18.87 -28.91
C ASP A 161 -15.93 18.17 -28.30
N LYS A 162 -14.73 18.61 -28.68
CA LYS A 162 -13.47 18.13 -28.09
C LYS A 162 -13.35 18.55 -26.64
N ILE A 163 -12.85 17.66 -25.82
CA ILE A 163 -12.69 17.81 -24.38
C ILE A 163 -11.19 17.90 -24.03
N ASP A 164 -10.79 18.85 -23.20
CA ASP A 164 -9.46 18.82 -22.56
C ASP A 164 -9.50 17.89 -21.34
N TRP A 165 -9.30 16.60 -21.58
CA TRP A 165 -9.48 15.53 -20.61
C TRP A 165 -8.68 15.70 -19.33
N LEU A 166 -7.47 16.26 -19.41
CA LEU A 166 -6.56 16.39 -18.26
C LEU A 166 -6.68 17.74 -17.55
N LYS A 167 -7.39 18.72 -18.16
CA LYS A 167 -7.61 20.06 -17.60
C LYS A 167 -9.09 20.41 -17.42
N SER A 168 -9.94 19.40 -17.29
CA SER A 168 -11.38 19.55 -17.07
C SER A 168 -11.83 18.77 -15.83
N GLU A 169 -13.11 18.82 -15.55
CA GLU A 169 -13.74 18.00 -14.49
C GLU A 169 -13.59 16.49 -14.69
N TYR A 170 -13.31 16.03 -15.90
CA TYR A 170 -13.10 14.62 -16.24
C TYR A 170 -11.72 14.10 -15.87
N CYS A 171 -10.78 14.97 -15.49
CA CYS A 171 -9.39 14.62 -15.23
C CYS A 171 -9.24 13.50 -14.17
N LEU A 172 -10.05 13.54 -13.12
CA LEU A 172 -10.04 12.50 -12.07
C LEU A 172 -10.51 11.15 -12.62
N GLY A 173 -11.50 11.15 -13.52
CA GLY A 173 -11.99 9.96 -14.23
C GLY A 173 -10.90 9.31 -15.08
N VAL A 174 -10.17 10.12 -15.86
CA VAL A 174 -9.05 9.63 -16.70
C VAL A 174 -7.98 8.93 -15.86
N ILE A 175 -7.59 9.55 -14.75
CA ILE A 175 -6.58 8.95 -13.85
C ILE A 175 -7.14 7.71 -13.14
N THR A 176 -8.44 7.67 -12.85
CA THR A 176 -9.07 6.47 -12.29
C THR A 176 -9.05 5.32 -13.28
N VAL A 177 -9.33 5.55 -14.56
CA VAL A 177 -9.24 4.50 -15.60
C VAL A 177 -7.80 4.00 -15.72
N LEU A 178 -6.80 4.88 -15.73
CA LEU A 178 -5.39 4.50 -15.73
C LEU A 178 -5.03 3.64 -14.51
N TYR A 179 -5.45 4.06 -13.35
CA TYR A 179 -5.22 3.34 -12.10
C TYR A 179 -5.86 1.94 -12.11
N LEU A 180 -7.11 1.84 -12.55
CA LEU A 180 -7.83 0.56 -12.68
C LEU A 180 -7.12 -0.35 -13.67
N TRP A 181 -6.81 0.15 -14.86
CA TRP A 181 -6.12 -0.63 -15.89
C TRP A 181 -4.80 -1.25 -15.39
N LYS A 182 -4.05 -0.52 -14.55
CA LYS A 182 -2.79 -1.01 -13.97
C LYS A 182 -2.97 -2.02 -12.82
N ASN A 183 -4.01 -1.88 -12.01
CA ASN A 183 -4.12 -2.63 -10.76
C ASN A 183 -5.11 -3.81 -10.83
N LEU A 184 -6.09 -3.77 -11.74
CA LEU A 184 -7.14 -4.79 -11.83
C LEU A 184 -6.59 -6.21 -11.98
N GLY A 185 -5.62 -6.41 -12.86
CA GLY A 185 -5.08 -7.75 -13.13
C GLY A 185 -4.38 -8.37 -11.95
N TYR A 186 -3.58 -7.59 -11.22
CA TYR A 186 -2.90 -8.07 -10.02
C TYR A 186 -3.91 -8.41 -8.91
N ASN A 187 -4.84 -7.52 -8.63
CA ASN A 187 -5.89 -7.75 -7.64
C ASN A 187 -6.76 -8.97 -8.00
N MET A 188 -7.11 -9.13 -9.28
CA MET A 188 -7.86 -10.27 -9.80
C MET A 188 -7.15 -11.60 -9.52
N ILE A 189 -5.81 -11.68 -9.71
CA ILE A 189 -5.06 -12.90 -9.41
C ILE A 189 -5.08 -13.23 -7.92
N LEU A 190 -4.98 -12.24 -7.05
CA LEU A 190 -5.08 -12.46 -5.60
C LEU A 190 -6.45 -13.04 -5.23
N PHE A 191 -7.53 -12.48 -5.77
CA PHE A 191 -8.88 -13.04 -5.57
C PHE A 191 -9.06 -14.42 -6.16
N MET A 192 -8.49 -14.70 -7.35
CA MET A 192 -8.54 -16.04 -7.94
C MET A 192 -7.82 -17.08 -7.09
N ALA A 193 -6.69 -16.72 -6.48
CA ALA A 193 -5.96 -17.61 -5.57
C ALA A 193 -6.78 -17.89 -4.30
N ALA A 194 -7.44 -16.88 -3.76
CA ALA A 194 -8.29 -17.04 -2.58
C ALA A 194 -9.57 -17.86 -2.88
N LEU A 195 -10.20 -17.62 -4.04
CA LEU A 195 -11.36 -18.41 -4.48
C LEU A 195 -11.04 -19.91 -4.62
N ALA A 196 -9.82 -20.24 -5.04
CA ALA A 196 -9.40 -21.64 -5.17
C ALA A 196 -9.27 -22.36 -3.81
N ASN A 197 -9.19 -21.62 -2.70
CA ASN A 197 -9.10 -22.18 -1.35
C ASN A 197 -10.46 -22.36 -0.67
N VAL A 198 -11.56 -21.92 -1.30
CA VAL A 198 -12.92 -22.14 -0.75
C VAL A 198 -13.24 -23.64 -0.82
N PRO A 199 -13.60 -24.29 0.31
CA PRO A 199 -13.92 -25.71 0.32
C PRO A 199 -15.10 -26.04 -0.59
N GLN A 200 -14.91 -26.92 -1.54
CA GLN A 200 -15.97 -27.35 -2.48
C GLN A 200 -17.12 -28.06 -1.76
N GLU A 201 -16.81 -28.78 -0.68
CA GLU A 201 -17.76 -29.52 0.14
C GLU A 201 -18.87 -28.60 0.69
N LEU A 202 -18.52 -27.37 1.09
CA LEU A 202 -19.50 -26.38 1.56
C LEU A 202 -20.41 -25.87 0.45
N LEU A 203 -19.88 -25.72 -0.76
CA LEU A 203 -20.64 -25.29 -1.92
C LEU A 203 -21.58 -26.39 -2.40
N GLU A 204 -21.13 -27.66 -2.39
CA GLU A 204 -21.91 -28.84 -2.73
C GLU A 204 -23.02 -29.08 -1.69
N ALA A 205 -22.75 -28.96 -0.39
CA ALA A 205 -23.76 -29.05 0.66
C ALA A 205 -24.84 -27.98 0.49
N ALA A 206 -24.43 -26.74 0.21
CA ALA A 206 -25.38 -25.66 -0.07
C ALA A 206 -26.21 -25.91 -1.36
N ASP A 207 -25.64 -26.60 -2.36
CA ASP A 207 -26.38 -27.01 -3.57
C ASP A 207 -27.45 -28.08 -3.26
N VAL A 208 -27.11 -29.06 -2.42
CA VAL A 208 -28.07 -30.10 -1.97
C VAL A 208 -29.22 -29.49 -1.18
N GLU A 209 -28.96 -28.44 -0.39
CA GLU A 209 -30.00 -27.69 0.35
C GLU A 209 -30.80 -26.72 -0.54
N GLY A 210 -30.46 -26.60 -1.83
CA GLY A 210 -31.13 -25.73 -2.78
C GLY A 210 -30.81 -24.24 -2.62
N ALA A 211 -29.67 -23.89 -2.00
CA ALA A 211 -29.26 -22.52 -1.78
C ALA A 211 -29.00 -21.78 -3.11
N PRO A 212 -29.58 -20.59 -3.35
CA PRO A 212 -29.37 -19.84 -4.57
C PRO A 212 -27.92 -19.30 -4.67
N GLY A 213 -27.46 -19.05 -5.90
CA GLY A 213 -26.08 -18.64 -6.15
C GLY A 213 -25.63 -17.37 -5.41
N TRP A 214 -26.52 -16.39 -5.25
CA TRP A 214 -26.24 -15.18 -4.49
C TRP A 214 -26.00 -15.46 -3.00
N TYR A 215 -26.74 -16.40 -2.40
CA TYR A 215 -26.56 -16.83 -1.02
C TYR A 215 -25.19 -17.50 -0.84
N LYS A 216 -24.83 -18.44 -1.72
CA LYS A 216 -23.51 -19.08 -1.72
C LYS A 216 -22.36 -18.06 -1.85
N PHE A 217 -22.57 -17.01 -2.66
CA PHE A 217 -21.58 -15.95 -2.78
C PHE A 217 -21.42 -15.14 -1.48
N PHE A 218 -22.50 -14.58 -0.93
CA PHE A 218 -22.44 -13.71 0.24
C PHE A 218 -22.20 -14.48 1.56
N ALA A 219 -22.82 -15.63 1.74
CA ALA A 219 -22.74 -16.39 2.98
C ALA A 219 -21.52 -17.30 3.08
N ILE A 220 -20.99 -17.78 1.93
CA ILE A 220 -19.85 -18.69 1.92
C ILE A 220 -18.63 -18.01 1.30
N LYS A 221 -18.63 -17.76 -0.03
CA LYS A 221 -17.44 -17.30 -0.73
C LYS A 221 -16.89 -15.99 -0.15
N LEU A 222 -17.72 -14.97 0.04
CA LEU A 222 -17.28 -13.65 0.52
C LEU A 222 -16.68 -13.71 1.94
N ARG A 223 -17.19 -14.58 2.80
CA ARG A 223 -16.62 -14.80 4.14
C ARG A 223 -15.22 -15.40 4.05
N TYR A 224 -15.03 -16.44 3.24
CA TYR A 224 -13.69 -17.01 3.00
C TYR A 224 -12.71 -16.05 2.31
N LEU A 225 -13.24 -15.09 1.54
CA LEU A 225 -12.46 -14.06 0.87
C LEU A 225 -12.16 -12.85 1.77
N SER A 226 -12.77 -12.73 2.97
CA SER A 226 -12.65 -11.55 3.83
C SER A 226 -11.19 -11.12 4.07
N PRO A 227 -10.24 -12.01 4.45
CA PRO A 227 -8.85 -11.60 4.64
C PRO A 227 -8.19 -11.10 3.34
N THR A 228 -8.56 -11.70 2.21
CA THR A 228 -8.04 -11.28 0.89
C THR A 228 -8.65 -9.94 0.45
N VAL A 229 -9.93 -9.70 0.72
CA VAL A 229 -10.58 -8.40 0.47
C VAL A 229 -9.88 -7.31 1.26
N LEU A 230 -9.61 -7.53 2.56
CA LEU A 230 -8.82 -6.60 3.38
C LEU A 230 -7.44 -6.35 2.77
N PHE A 231 -6.71 -7.40 2.46
CA PHE A 231 -5.35 -7.30 1.91
C PHE A 231 -5.33 -6.54 0.57
N VAL A 232 -6.22 -6.87 -0.36
CA VAL A 232 -6.35 -6.19 -1.66
C VAL A 232 -6.77 -4.73 -1.47
N THR A 233 -7.64 -4.43 -0.50
CA THR A 233 -8.04 -3.06 -0.18
C THR A 233 -6.86 -2.25 0.33
N ILE A 234 -6.04 -2.79 1.26
CA ILE A 234 -4.85 -2.12 1.77
C ILE A 234 -3.84 -1.89 0.63
N LEU A 235 -3.57 -2.89 -0.20
CA LEU A 235 -2.66 -2.75 -1.35
C LEU A 235 -3.16 -1.70 -2.35
N SER A 236 -4.44 -1.73 -2.69
CA SER A 236 -5.06 -0.75 -3.59
C SER A 236 -4.98 0.67 -3.01
N MET A 237 -5.19 0.81 -1.69
CA MET A 237 -5.05 2.09 -1.00
C MET A 237 -3.60 2.60 -1.08
N ILE A 238 -2.61 1.79 -0.77
CA ILE A 238 -1.18 2.16 -0.89
C ILE A 238 -0.86 2.58 -2.34
N ASN A 239 -1.38 1.83 -3.33
CA ASN A 239 -1.17 2.14 -4.74
C ASN A 239 -1.90 3.42 -5.18
N SER A 240 -3.04 3.77 -4.57
CA SER A 240 -3.74 5.02 -4.87
C SER A 240 -2.93 6.26 -4.50
N PHE A 241 -2.16 6.20 -3.42
CA PHE A 241 -1.23 7.28 -3.08
C PHE A 241 -0.04 7.37 -4.04
N LYS A 242 0.39 6.24 -4.62
CA LYS A 242 1.51 6.19 -5.58
C LYS A 242 1.15 6.68 -6.98
N VAL A 243 -0.13 6.91 -7.29
CA VAL A 243 -0.59 7.42 -8.61
C VAL A 243 -0.01 8.79 -8.95
N PHE A 244 0.49 9.52 -7.96
CA PHE A 244 1.25 10.75 -8.15
C PHE A 244 2.30 10.64 -9.25
N ARG A 245 3.02 9.52 -9.35
CA ARG A 245 4.08 9.33 -10.34
C ARG A 245 3.55 9.44 -11.77
N GLU A 246 2.42 8.81 -12.04
CA GLU A 246 1.74 8.84 -13.32
C GLU A 246 1.24 10.26 -13.62
N ILE A 247 0.58 10.91 -12.66
CA ILE A 247 0.07 12.28 -12.82
C ILE A 247 1.22 13.26 -13.05
N TYR A 248 2.29 13.15 -12.26
CA TYR A 248 3.45 14.03 -12.39
C TYR A 248 4.13 13.93 -13.77
N LEU A 249 4.24 12.72 -14.32
CA LEU A 249 4.79 12.49 -15.66
C LEU A 249 3.84 12.97 -16.77
N LEU A 250 2.50 12.89 -16.56
CA LEU A 250 1.50 13.34 -17.51
C LEU A 250 1.37 14.87 -17.56
N THR A 251 1.37 15.53 -16.40
CA THR A 251 0.92 16.91 -16.25
C THR A 251 1.97 17.85 -15.62
N GLY A 252 3.10 17.28 -15.14
CA GLY A 252 4.20 18.03 -14.54
C GLY A 252 3.98 18.41 -13.08
N LYS A 253 4.78 19.38 -12.64
CA LYS A 253 4.89 19.83 -11.24
C LYS A 253 3.59 20.50 -10.73
N TYR A 254 2.88 21.19 -11.59
CA TYR A 254 1.67 21.95 -11.29
C TYR A 254 0.54 21.49 -12.22
N PRO A 255 -0.12 20.36 -11.89
CA PRO A 255 -1.25 19.86 -12.67
C PRO A 255 -2.47 20.78 -12.54
N TYR A 256 -3.53 20.47 -13.31
CA TYR A 256 -4.85 21.05 -13.07
C TYR A 256 -5.29 20.81 -11.63
N GLU A 257 -6.04 21.76 -11.06
CA GLU A 257 -6.36 21.76 -9.63
C GLU A 257 -6.92 20.41 -9.12
N GLY A 258 -7.81 19.78 -9.90
CA GLY A 258 -8.38 18.47 -9.56
C GLY A 258 -7.39 17.30 -9.51
N LEU A 259 -6.20 17.45 -10.09
CA LEU A 259 -5.12 16.44 -10.08
C LEU A 259 -3.99 16.77 -9.10
N TYR A 260 -4.08 17.88 -8.36
CA TYR A 260 -3.09 18.25 -7.37
C TYR A 260 -3.25 17.39 -6.11
N MET A 261 -2.48 16.30 -6.04
CA MET A 261 -2.54 15.30 -4.97
C MET A 261 -1.60 15.63 -3.81
N LEU A 262 -1.77 14.94 -2.67
CA LEU A 262 -0.93 15.13 -1.48
C LEU A 262 0.57 14.96 -1.76
N GLN A 263 0.96 14.02 -2.59
CA GLN A 263 2.36 13.86 -2.98
C GLN A 263 2.88 14.99 -3.87
N HIS A 264 2.02 15.71 -4.66
CA HIS A 264 2.43 16.93 -5.33
C HIS A 264 2.79 18.03 -4.33
N PHE A 265 1.94 18.23 -3.31
CA PHE A 265 2.22 19.16 -2.24
C PHE A 265 3.56 18.85 -1.55
N MET A 266 3.77 17.59 -1.17
CA MET A 266 5.00 17.15 -0.52
C MET A 266 6.23 17.33 -1.42
N ASN A 267 6.15 16.95 -2.69
CA ASN A 267 7.22 17.12 -3.66
C ASN A 267 7.58 18.60 -3.91
N ASN A 268 6.57 19.46 -4.00
CA ASN A 268 6.76 20.89 -4.18
C ASN A 268 7.35 21.56 -2.92
N THR A 269 6.91 21.13 -1.74
CA THR A 269 7.44 21.57 -0.46
C THR A 269 8.90 21.14 -0.28
N PHE A 270 9.24 19.91 -0.70
CA PHE A 270 10.63 19.44 -0.74
C PHE A 270 11.49 20.27 -1.67
N ALA A 271 11.00 20.57 -2.88
CA ALA A 271 11.71 21.40 -3.86
C ALA A 271 11.94 22.86 -3.40
N SER A 272 11.09 23.36 -2.49
CA SER A 272 11.24 24.66 -1.86
C SER A 272 12.11 24.64 -0.59
N LEU A 273 12.67 23.48 -0.23
CA LEU A 273 13.55 23.26 0.93
C LEU A 273 12.88 23.55 2.30
N ASP A 274 11.54 23.54 2.35
CA ASP A 274 10.75 23.70 3.59
C ASP A 274 10.56 22.33 4.27
N TYR A 275 11.66 21.84 4.87
CA TYR A 275 11.69 20.50 5.46
C TYR A 275 10.76 20.34 6.67
N GLN A 276 10.48 21.41 7.43
CA GLN A 276 9.61 21.37 8.59
C GLN A 276 8.15 21.15 8.18
N LYS A 277 7.71 21.90 7.19
CA LYS A 277 6.37 21.79 6.60
C LYS A 277 6.20 20.42 5.91
N LEU A 278 7.21 19.99 5.16
CA LEU A 278 7.23 18.65 4.55
C LEU A 278 7.11 17.56 5.62
N SER A 279 7.89 17.66 6.69
CA SER A 279 7.91 16.68 7.78
C SER A 279 6.58 16.63 8.52
N ALA A 280 5.98 17.77 8.81
CA ALA A 280 4.64 17.83 9.42
C ALA A 280 3.58 17.20 8.51
N ALA A 281 3.60 17.47 7.21
CA ALA A 281 2.70 16.86 6.24
C ALA A 281 2.90 15.33 6.16
N ALA A 282 4.16 14.86 6.18
CA ALA A 282 4.48 13.43 6.14
C ALA A 282 3.99 12.69 7.39
N VAL A 283 4.15 13.29 8.58
CA VAL A 283 3.66 12.70 9.84
C VAL A 283 2.12 12.65 9.85
N LEU A 284 1.44 13.72 9.41
CA LEU A 284 -0.03 13.72 9.27
C LEU A 284 -0.51 12.62 8.32
N MET A 285 0.16 12.45 7.17
CA MET A 285 -0.13 11.38 6.23
C MET A 285 0.08 10.00 6.87
N ALA A 286 1.18 9.79 7.60
CA ALA A 286 1.47 8.53 8.28
C ALA A 286 0.40 8.20 9.33
N ILE A 287 0.00 9.16 10.16
CA ILE A 287 -1.07 8.98 11.17
C ILE A 287 -2.38 8.63 10.49
N PHE A 288 -2.74 9.33 9.41
CA PHE A 288 -3.95 9.05 8.64
C PHE A 288 -3.94 7.62 8.07
N MET A 289 -2.82 7.20 7.44
CA MET A 289 -2.69 5.86 6.85
C MET A 289 -2.75 4.75 7.90
N VAL A 290 -2.05 4.92 9.03
CA VAL A 290 -2.11 3.97 10.15
C VAL A 290 -3.52 3.87 10.71
N GLY A 291 -4.20 5.00 10.92
CA GLY A 291 -5.58 5.02 11.39
C GLY A 291 -6.55 4.33 10.45
N LEU A 292 -6.41 4.56 9.14
CA LEU A 292 -7.25 3.93 8.13
C LEU A 292 -7.00 2.42 8.03
N ILE A 293 -5.74 1.98 8.07
CA ILE A 293 -5.40 0.55 8.10
C ILE A 293 -5.95 -0.12 9.36
N ALA A 294 -5.81 0.51 10.52
CA ALA A 294 -6.37 -0.01 11.77
C ALA A 294 -7.89 -0.14 11.72
N LEU A 295 -8.58 0.83 11.08
CA LEU A 295 -10.02 0.77 10.85
C LEU A 295 -10.41 -0.40 9.95
N LEU A 296 -9.64 -0.64 8.88
CA LEU A 296 -9.87 -1.76 7.95
C LEU A 296 -9.69 -3.11 8.65
N PHE A 297 -8.64 -3.28 9.48
CA PHE A 297 -8.46 -4.50 10.27
C PHE A 297 -9.63 -4.71 11.24
N LYS A 298 -10.08 -3.66 11.94
CA LYS A 298 -11.23 -3.75 12.84
C LYS A 298 -12.53 -4.13 12.09
N ALA A 299 -12.70 -3.64 10.87
CA ALA A 299 -13.84 -4.01 10.05
C ALA A 299 -13.78 -5.49 9.64
N GLU A 300 -12.59 -5.98 9.27
CA GLU A 300 -12.38 -7.40 8.91
C GLU A 300 -12.62 -8.32 10.10
N ASP A 301 -12.11 -8.00 11.30
CA ASP A 301 -12.36 -8.75 12.53
C ASP A 301 -13.87 -8.94 12.83
N ILE A 302 -14.70 -7.98 12.43
CA ILE A 302 -16.16 -8.07 12.62
C ILE A 302 -16.80 -9.02 11.60
N PHE A 303 -16.31 -9.02 10.35
CA PHE A 303 -16.86 -9.82 9.27
C PHE A 303 -16.27 -11.24 9.17
N GLY A 304 -15.01 -11.43 9.61
CA GLY A 304 -14.25 -12.68 9.46
C GLY A 304 -14.31 -13.63 10.65
N LYS A 305 -14.82 -13.22 11.80
CA LYS A 305 -14.80 -14.00 13.07
C LYS A 305 -15.39 -15.42 12.99
N ASP A 306 -16.27 -15.68 12.03
CA ASP A 306 -16.97 -16.97 11.94
C ASP A 306 -16.20 -18.01 11.08
N VAL A 307 -15.04 -17.66 10.52
CA VAL A 307 -14.29 -18.52 9.58
C VAL A 307 -12.97 -19.06 10.16
N GLU A 308 -12.46 -18.44 11.25
CA GLU A 308 -11.24 -18.85 11.93
C GLU A 308 -11.48 -19.80 13.13
N GLY A 309 -12.69 -20.34 13.28
CA GLY A 309 -13.08 -21.26 14.36
C GLY A 309 -12.84 -22.73 14.04
#